data_f126c501403437971d412dc83bf1a37e
#
_entry.id   f126c501403437971d412dc83bf1a37e
#
_cell.length_a   1.000
_cell.length_b   1.000
_cell.length_c   1.000
_cell.angle_alpha   90.00
_cell.angle_beta   90.00
_cell.angle_gamma   90.00
#
_symmetry.space_group_name_H-M   'P 1'
#
loop_
_entity.id
_entity.type
_entity.pdbx_description
1 polymer ?
#
loop_
_entity_poly.entity_id
_entity_poly.type
_entity_poly.pdbx_seq_one_letter_code
_entity_poly.pdbx_strand_id
1 'polypeptide(L)'
;DFVDDPTKYNYWDNILTAFDGDVFKGVDMIHVTGNHELAGDPDSTIAKNMFNIESEHHYSVTYGNVYVAVIGYTASKNQTIEDAKWLVEDAAKSNEKWKVVVSHQPPYGTNETTHDCENVHKYISEACDQAGIDFMFSGHDHAYARTNPLKAGTRDTENGTVYYVCGSTGEKSYPATNVRGYDFAKFGNTDYDGIYFSVDANASEFKVDVYDQDGNLLDTYTKSKGECANGIHDYVYQGDGHLICKKCDGSRKVDGYTGIATNKDNGLPMFFANGNLDKNRWETNDNDNYYVGEDGVAVTGKNTIDGKEYTFDENGKFVRGSFVEEVVKDKKGKDVTITRYYTAGGSYALMWQEIDGNLYYFQNSGKEMGHMLSG
;
A
#
# COMPACT_ATOMS: atom_id res chain seq x y z
N ASP A 1 21.33 18.18 9.75
CA ASP A 1 21.97 19.19 10.63
C ASP A 1 20.93 20.21 11.10
N PHE A 2 20.78 20.36 12.41
CA PHE A 2 19.99 21.45 13.02
C PHE A 2 20.85 22.69 13.28
N VAL A 3 22.13 22.48 13.54
CA VAL A 3 23.07 23.53 13.88
C VAL A 3 24.38 23.37 13.10
N ASP A 4 25.03 24.46 12.78
CA ASP A 4 26.33 24.47 12.08
C ASP A 4 27.51 24.14 13.05
N ASP A 5 27.36 24.49 14.33
CA ASP A 5 28.35 24.23 15.38
C ASP A 5 27.61 23.92 16.70
N PRO A 6 27.60 22.66 17.16
CA PRO A 6 26.82 22.23 18.33
C PRO A 6 27.32 22.82 19.63
N THR A 7 28.55 23.33 19.68
CA THR A 7 29.14 23.97 20.88
C THR A 7 28.63 25.40 21.11
N LYS A 8 27.96 25.98 20.14
CA LYS A 8 27.36 27.32 20.22
C LYS A 8 25.90 27.24 20.66
N TYR A 9 25.64 27.40 21.94
CA TYR A 9 24.31 27.32 22.53
C TYR A 9 23.26 28.23 21.88
N ASN A 10 23.65 29.41 21.39
CA ASN A 10 22.75 30.31 20.70
C ASN A 10 22.16 29.73 19.39
N TYR A 11 22.82 28.78 18.76
CA TYR A 11 22.27 28.09 17.59
C TYR A 11 21.12 27.18 18.01
N TRP A 12 21.29 26.45 19.12
CA TRP A 12 20.24 25.63 19.69
C TRP A 12 19.05 26.48 20.19
N ASP A 13 19.33 27.63 20.84
CA ASP A 13 18.29 28.54 21.28
C ASP A 13 17.44 29.06 20.11
N ASN A 14 18.05 29.33 18.95
CA ASN A 14 17.32 29.73 17.75
C ASN A 14 16.39 28.62 17.24
N ILE A 15 16.87 27.38 17.19
CA ILE A 15 16.07 26.22 16.77
C ILE A 15 14.92 25.97 17.75
N LEU A 16 15.21 25.94 19.06
CA LEU A 16 14.18 25.73 20.07
C LEU A 16 13.12 26.84 20.05
N THR A 17 13.55 28.09 19.83
CA THR A 17 12.62 29.22 19.68
C THR A 17 11.72 29.04 18.46
N ALA A 18 12.26 28.55 17.34
CA ALA A 18 11.46 28.28 16.15
C ALA A 18 10.40 27.20 16.40
N PHE A 19 10.69 26.21 17.26
CA PHE A 19 9.77 25.13 17.64
C PHE A 19 8.86 25.46 18.83
N ASP A 20 9.02 26.60 19.50
CA ASP A 20 8.15 27.02 20.61
C ASP A 20 6.78 27.60 20.15
N GLY A 21 6.55 27.66 18.85
CA GLY A 21 5.28 28.09 18.26
C GLY A 21 4.11 27.15 18.57
N ASP A 22 2.88 27.70 18.60
CA ASP A 22 1.66 26.92 18.89
C ASP A 22 1.46 25.72 17.97
N VAL A 23 2.02 25.74 16.76
CA VAL A 23 1.94 24.67 15.76
C VAL A 23 2.67 23.40 16.23
N PHE A 24 3.71 23.55 17.06
CA PHE A 24 4.53 22.43 17.53
C PHE A 24 4.16 21.93 18.92
N LYS A 25 3.18 22.57 19.58
CA LYS A 25 2.73 22.12 20.91
C LYS A 25 2.10 20.74 20.85
N GLY A 26 2.69 19.80 21.58
CA GLY A 26 2.21 18.42 21.65
C GLY A 26 2.58 17.57 20.45
N VAL A 27 3.54 18.02 19.62
CA VAL A 27 4.13 17.24 18.53
C VAL A 27 5.39 16.56 19.02
N ASP A 28 5.49 15.24 18.84
CA ASP A 28 6.72 14.49 19.11
C ASP A 28 7.75 14.79 18.02
N MET A 29 8.99 15.00 18.43
CA MET A 29 10.08 15.33 17.52
C MET A 29 11.04 14.15 17.38
N ILE A 30 11.38 13.79 16.11
CA ILE A 30 12.41 12.80 15.79
C ILE A 30 13.63 13.56 15.27
N HIS A 31 14.77 13.43 15.96
CA HIS A 31 16.02 14.06 15.57
C HIS A 31 16.93 13.07 14.82
N VAL A 32 17.55 13.55 13.72
CA VAL A 32 18.57 12.83 12.97
C VAL A 32 19.88 13.57 13.09
N THR A 33 20.87 12.95 13.72
CA THR A 33 22.19 13.54 13.91
C THR A 33 22.91 13.70 12.56
N GLY A 34 23.31 14.93 12.24
CA GLY A 34 24.06 15.26 11.04
C GLY A 34 25.56 15.37 11.27
N ASN A 35 26.33 15.65 10.21
CA ASN A 35 27.77 15.80 10.31
C ASN A 35 28.19 17.08 11.06
N HIS A 36 27.37 18.11 11.03
CA HIS A 36 27.63 19.35 11.76
C HIS A 36 27.43 19.17 13.28
N GLU A 37 26.43 18.41 13.74
CA GLU A 37 26.29 18.07 15.16
C GLU A 37 27.52 17.32 15.69
N LEU A 38 28.18 16.50 14.86
CA LEU A 38 29.37 15.75 15.26
C LEU A 38 30.67 16.55 15.17
N ALA A 39 30.70 17.69 14.48
CA ALA A 39 31.91 18.47 14.21
C ALA A 39 32.60 19.03 15.46
N GLY A 40 31.85 19.27 16.53
CA GLY A 40 32.38 19.76 17.82
C GLY A 40 31.97 18.91 19.01
N ASP A 41 31.10 17.92 18.79
CA ASP A 41 30.55 17.00 19.78
C ASP A 41 30.47 15.60 19.17
N PRO A 42 31.61 14.87 19.04
CA PRO A 42 31.70 13.59 18.33
C PRO A 42 30.74 12.51 18.82
N ASP A 43 30.35 12.56 20.09
CA ASP A 43 29.41 11.63 20.68
C ASP A 43 27.95 12.16 20.65
N SER A 44 27.73 13.30 19.98
CA SER A 44 26.44 13.99 19.90
C SER A 44 25.72 14.16 21.24
N THR A 45 26.51 14.44 22.29
CA THR A 45 26.04 14.50 23.68
C THR A 45 24.97 15.58 23.87
N ILE A 46 25.16 16.73 23.20
CA ILE A 46 24.24 17.86 23.31
C ILE A 46 22.89 17.48 22.69
N ALA A 47 22.88 17.01 21.43
CA ALA A 47 21.65 16.61 20.77
C ALA A 47 20.96 15.43 21.48
N LYS A 48 21.72 14.43 21.95
CA LYS A 48 21.17 13.31 22.73
C LYS A 48 20.43 13.78 23.98
N ASN A 49 21.00 14.73 24.70
CA ASN A 49 20.37 15.28 25.91
C ASN A 49 19.14 16.14 25.59
N MET A 50 19.21 16.92 24.50
CA MET A 50 18.11 17.82 24.10
C MET A 50 16.88 17.05 23.59
N PHE A 51 17.10 16.03 22.79
CA PHE A 51 16.03 15.25 22.16
C PHE A 51 15.75 13.92 22.85
N ASN A 52 16.42 13.65 23.98
CA ASN A 52 16.29 12.42 24.77
C ASN A 52 16.44 11.15 23.92
N ILE A 53 17.48 11.11 23.09
CA ILE A 53 17.81 9.96 22.26
C ILE A 53 19.01 9.19 22.86
N GLU A 54 18.97 7.84 22.77
CA GLU A 54 19.98 6.98 23.38
C GLU A 54 21.24 6.81 22.52
N SER A 55 21.10 6.96 21.19
CA SER A 55 22.19 6.71 20.23
C SER A 55 22.24 7.79 19.17
N GLU A 56 23.43 8.26 18.84
CA GLU A 56 23.70 9.11 17.69
C GLU A 56 23.71 8.37 16.37
N HIS A 57 23.90 7.04 16.39
CA HIS A 57 24.00 6.21 15.20
C HIS A 57 22.66 5.78 14.67
N HIS A 58 21.89 5.08 15.51
CA HIS A 58 20.58 4.60 15.09
C HIS A 58 19.63 4.35 16.26
N TYR A 59 18.34 4.51 15.99
CA TYR A 59 17.23 4.13 16.85
C TYR A 59 15.95 4.00 16.01
N SER A 60 14.90 3.45 16.57
CA SER A 60 13.60 3.39 15.89
C SER A 60 12.47 3.83 16.80
N VAL A 61 11.40 4.32 16.19
CA VAL A 61 10.14 4.66 16.83
C VAL A 61 8.99 4.13 16.01
N THR A 62 7.83 3.92 16.63
CA THR A 62 6.60 3.59 15.95
C THR A 62 5.59 4.71 16.16
N TYR A 63 5.03 5.23 15.10
CA TYR A 63 3.99 6.23 15.12
C TYR A 63 2.77 5.76 14.33
N GLY A 64 1.67 5.44 15.02
CA GLY A 64 0.49 4.85 14.40
C GLY A 64 0.81 3.52 13.70
N ASN A 65 0.66 3.48 12.41
CA ASN A 65 0.92 2.32 11.54
C ASN A 65 2.25 2.43 10.77
N VAL A 66 3.15 3.32 11.22
CA VAL A 66 4.44 3.60 10.59
C VAL A 66 5.57 3.24 11.53
N TYR A 67 6.44 2.32 11.12
CA TYR A 67 7.75 2.12 11.71
C TYR A 67 8.73 3.12 11.11
N VAL A 68 9.48 3.83 11.94
CA VAL A 68 10.47 4.82 11.54
C VAL A 68 11.82 4.44 12.12
N ALA A 69 12.76 4.04 11.26
CA ALA A 69 14.16 3.87 11.61
C ALA A 69 14.91 5.17 11.36
N VAL A 70 15.71 5.59 12.32
CA VAL A 70 16.56 6.77 12.24
C VAL A 70 18.01 6.32 12.14
N ILE A 71 18.75 6.86 11.15
CA ILE A 71 20.17 6.60 10.94
C ILE A 71 20.90 7.94 10.87
N GLY A 72 21.75 8.18 11.89
CA GLY A 72 22.59 9.38 11.96
C GLY A 72 23.74 9.36 10.95
N TYR A 73 24.44 10.48 10.86
CA TYR A 73 25.63 10.60 10.03
C TYR A 73 26.78 9.71 10.51
N THR A 74 27.48 9.08 9.59
CA THR A 74 28.78 8.47 9.85
C THR A 74 29.69 8.49 8.61
N ALA A 75 30.98 8.84 8.80
CA ALA A 75 32.02 8.65 7.83
C ALA A 75 32.67 7.25 7.90
N SER A 76 32.35 6.47 8.92
CA SER A 76 32.92 5.15 9.17
C SER A 76 32.22 4.07 8.37
N LYS A 77 32.92 3.41 7.45
CA LYS A 77 32.41 2.24 6.73
C LYS A 77 31.92 1.13 7.68
N ASN A 78 32.66 0.87 8.78
CA ASN A 78 32.29 -0.19 9.71
C ASN A 78 30.97 0.16 10.42
N GLN A 79 30.81 1.42 10.85
CA GLN A 79 29.57 1.88 11.44
C GLN A 79 28.41 1.78 10.45
N THR A 80 28.59 2.18 9.20
CA THR A 80 27.55 2.04 8.16
C THR A 80 27.11 0.58 7.97
N ILE A 81 28.04 -0.37 8.07
CA ILE A 81 27.71 -1.81 8.00
C ILE A 81 26.94 -2.26 9.23
N GLU A 82 27.27 -1.76 10.43
CA GLU A 82 26.56 -2.04 11.67
C GLU A 82 25.15 -1.46 11.63
N ASP A 83 24.99 -0.21 11.15
CA ASP A 83 23.69 0.44 10.98
C ASP A 83 22.80 -0.31 9.96
N ALA A 84 23.39 -0.77 8.86
CA ALA A 84 22.69 -1.56 7.85
C ALA A 84 22.18 -2.89 8.42
N LYS A 85 23.03 -3.60 9.19
CA LYS A 85 22.66 -4.83 9.86
C LYS A 85 21.56 -4.61 10.90
N TRP A 86 21.73 -3.57 11.72
CA TRP A 86 20.73 -3.19 12.71
C TRP A 86 19.38 -2.88 12.06
N LEU A 87 19.36 -2.12 10.94
CA LEU A 87 18.14 -1.79 10.22
C LEU A 87 17.34 -3.05 9.81
N VAL A 88 18.03 -4.06 9.24
CA VAL A 88 17.38 -5.31 8.84
C VAL A 88 16.83 -6.06 10.05
N GLU A 89 17.62 -6.19 11.11
CA GLU A 89 17.24 -6.91 12.33
C GLU A 89 16.12 -6.22 13.10
N ASP A 90 16.12 -4.88 13.15
CA ASP A 90 15.11 -4.12 13.87
C ASP A 90 13.80 -4.01 13.10
N ALA A 91 13.86 -3.71 11.80
CA ALA A 91 12.68 -3.68 10.94
C ALA A 91 11.95 -5.03 10.85
N ALA A 92 12.68 -6.15 11.03
CA ALA A 92 12.07 -7.48 11.08
C ALA A 92 11.20 -7.72 12.33
N LYS A 93 11.39 -6.95 13.39
CA LYS A 93 10.58 -7.02 14.62
C LYS A 93 9.27 -6.25 14.50
N SER A 94 9.19 -5.32 13.52
CA SER A 94 8.02 -4.48 13.30
C SER A 94 7.01 -5.15 12.40
N ASN A 95 5.74 -5.13 12.82
CA ASN A 95 4.58 -5.55 12.03
C ASN A 95 3.85 -4.36 11.40
N GLU A 96 4.43 -3.16 11.50
CA GLU A 96 3.77 -1.97 10.98
C GLU A 96 3.61 -2.02 9.46
N LYS A 97 2.51 -1.44 8.99
CA LYS A 97 2.13 -1.44 7.57
C LYS A 97 3.17 -0.74 6.70
N TRP A 98 3.70 0.37 7.21
CA TRP A 98 4.66 1.22 6.53
C TRP A 98 6.00 1.19 7.24
N LYS A 99 7.08 1.07 6.48
CA LYS A 99 8.44 1.11 6.99
C LYS A 99 9.20 2.25 6.35
N VAL A 100 9.67 3.16 7.16
CA VAL A 100 10.34 4.39 6.74
C VAL A 100 11.72 4.46 7.36
N VAL A 101 12.70 4.95 6.62
CA VAL A 101 14.02 5.34 7.13
C VAL A 101 14.14 6.86 7.03
N VAL A 102 14.62 7.47 8.09
CA VAL A 102 15.06 8.87 8.08
C VAL A 102 16.56 8.89 8.38
N SER A 103 17.36 9.48 7.51
CA SER A 103 18.80 9.51 7.68
C SER A 103 19.38 10.88 7.34
N HIS A 104 20.62 11.13 7.80
CA HIS A 104 21.30 12.35 7.35
C HIS A 104 21.80 12.19 5.92
N GLN A 105 22.57 11.15 5.63
CA GLN A 105 23.20 10.94 4.32
C GLN A 105 22.27 10.23 3.33
N PRO A 106 22.18 10.71 2.05
CA PRO A 106 21.37 10.08 1.02
C PRO A 106 22.08 8.89 0.36
N PRO A 107 21.46 7.72 0.22
CA PRO A 107 21.99 6.64 -0.61
C PRO A 107 22.07 7.03 -2.10
N TYR A 108 21.11 7.80 -2.57
CA TYR A 108 21.04 8.31 -3.94
C TYR A 108 21.17 9.83 -3.92
N GLY A 109 22.39 10.29 -3.72
CA GLY A 109 22.71 11.71 -3.62
C GLY A 109 22.68 12.45 -4.96
N THR A 110 22.50 13.77 -4.88
CA THR A 110 22.40 14.68 -6.03
C THR A 110 23.62 15.59 -6.18
N ASN A 111 24.58 15.52 -5.25
CA ASN A 111 25.75 16.38 -5.25
C ASN A 111 27.00 15.58 -5.64
N GLU A 112 27.81 16.11 -6.59
CA GLU A 112 29.06 15.49 -7.05
C GLU A 112 30.11 15.34 -5.95
N THR A 113 30.06 16.18 -4.92
CA THR A 113 31.09 16.27 -3.89
C THR A 113 30.88 15.34 -2.69
N THR A 114 29.73 14.67 -2.60
CA THR A 114 29.40 13.78 -1.47
C THR A 114 29.99 12.38 -1.62
N HIS A 115 31.32 12.28 -1.60
CA HIS A 115 32.02 10.99 -1.58
C HIS A 115 31.76 10.17 -0.32
N ASP A 116 31.38 10.82 0.78
CA ASP A 116 31.07 10.20 2.06
C ASP A 116 29.76 9.40 2.03
N CYS A 117 28.91 9.57 1.02
CA CYS A 117 27.68 8.79 0.83
C CYS A 117 27.88 7.43 0.13
N GLU A 118 29.07 7.09 -0.34
CA GLU A 118 29.30 5.83 -1.08
C GLU A 118 29.02 4.58 -0.25
N ASN A 119 29.37 4.60 1.03
CA ASN A 119 29.06 3.49 1.94
C ASN A 119 27.57 3.40 2.21
N VAL A 120 26.89 4.53 2.38
CA VAL A 120 25.43 4.60 2.57
C VAL A 120 24.73 4.07 1.32
N HIS A 121 25.14 4.51 0.12
CA HIS A 121 24.63 3.96 -1.13
C HIS A 121 24.77 2.44 -1.19
N LYS A 122 25.92 1.90 -0.82
CA LYS A 122 26.18 0.47 -0.94
C LYS A 122 25.47 -0.38 0.10
N TYR A 123 25.54 0.02 1.37
CA TYR A 123 25.12 -0.83 2.48
C TYR A 123 23.72 -0.53 2.98
N ILE A 124 23.33 0.75 3.05
CA ILE A 124 22.00 1.13 3.54
C ILE A 124 20.93 0.89 2.47
N SER A 125 21.21 1.13 1.18
CA SER A 125 20.22 0.80 0.14
C SER A 125 19.94 -0.71 0.06
N GLU A 126 21.00 -1.55 0.20
CA GLU A 126 20.83 -3.01 0.28
C GLU A 126 20.02 -3.44 1.52
N ALA A 127 20.27 -2.80 2.67
CA ALA A 127 19.50 -3.04 3.89
C ALA A 127 18.04 -2.60 3.75
N CYS A 128 17.74 -1.49 3.06
CA CYS A 128 16.38 -1.07 2.74
C CYS A 128 15.65 -2.13 1.91
N ASP A 129 16.32 -2.70 0.90
CA ASP A 129 15.75 -3.78 0.08
C ASP A 129 15.44 -5.04 0.89
N GLN A 130 16.34 -5.42 1.80
CA GLN A 130 16.18 -6.60 2.66
C GLN A 130 15.10 -6.40 3.74
N ALA A 131 15.03 -5.19 4.31
CA ALA A 131 14.07 -4.83 5.35
C ALA A 131 12.66 -4.50 4.81
N GLY A 132 12.52 -4.35 3.47
CA GLY A 132 11.27 -3.96 2.82
C GLY A 132 10.86 -2.54 3.19
N ILE A 133 11.82 -1.61 3.17
CA ILE A 133 11.57 -0.19 3.43
C ILE A 133 10.78 0.42 2.27
N ASP A 134 9.76 1.21 2.60
CA ASP A 134 8.91 1.88 1.61
C ASP A 134 9.46 3.21 1.16
N PHE A 135 9.95 4.00 2.13
CA PHE A 135 10.46 5.34 1.91
C PHE A 135 11.73 5.58 2.71
N MET A 136 12.63 6.34 2.14
CA MET A 136 13.78 6.87 2.85
C MET A 136 13.91 8.37 2.60
N PHE A 137 13.95 9.16 3.67
CA PHE A 137 14.12 10.60 3.65
C PHE A 137 15.51 10.96 4.15
N SER A 138 16.25 11.75 3.37
CA SER A 138 17.64 12.09 3.68
C SER A 138 17.91 13.57 3.45
N GLY A 139 18.81 14.13 4.25
CA GLY A 139 19.29 15.51 4.13
C GLY A 139 20.63 15.64 3.39
N HIS A 140 21.57 16.39 3.98
CA HIS A 140 22.97 16.51 3.61
C HIS A 140 23.27 17.24 2.29
N ASP A 141 22.63 16.88 1.19
CA ASP A 141 22.95 17.41 -0.15
C ASP A 141 22.40 18.82 -0.42
N HIS A 142 21.56 19.37 0.48
CA HIS A 142 20.94 20.68 0.33
C HIS A 142 20.24 20.89 -1.04
N ALA A 143 19.74 19.84 -1.63
CA ALA A 143 19.03 19.83 -2.90
C ALA A 143 17.80 18.95 -2.79
N TYR A 144 16.79 19.19 -3.61
CA TYR A 144 15.60 18.33 -3.64
C TYR A 144 15.69 17.34 -4.79
N ALA A 145 15.48 16.06 -4.48
CA ALA A 145 15.26 15.04 -5.49
C ALA A 145 14.44 13.86 -4.93
N ARG A 146 13.75 13.17 -5.83
CA ARG A 146 13.06 11.91 -5.54
C ARG A 146 13.35 10.88 -6.61
N THR A 147 13.73 9.67 -6.22
CA THR A 147 13.88 8.54 -7.15
C THR A 147 12.51 7.98 -7.57
N ASN A 148 12.47 7.23 -8.67
CA ASN A 148 11.45 6.20 -8.83
C ASN A 148 11.62 5.15 -7.72
N PRO A 149 10.61 4.29 -7.44
CA PRO A 149 10.79 3.18 -6.52
C PRO A 149 11.91 2.26 -7.02
N LEU A 150 12.93 2.03 -6.20
CA LEU A 150 14.11 1.25 -6.59
C LEU A 150 14.29 0.02 -5.71
N LYS A 151 14.66 -1.10 -6.33
CA LYS A 151 15.15 -2.31 -5.66
C LYS A 151 16.40 -2.80 -6.38
N ALA A 152 17.46 -3.05 -5.64
CA ALA A 152 18.79 -3.36 -6.19
C ALA A 152 19.24 -2.36 -7.27
N GLY A 153 18.95 -1.07 -7.04
CA GLY A 153 19.30 0.03 -7.95
C GLY A 153 18.47 0.10 -9.25
N THR A 154 17.49 -0.76 -9.43
CA THR A 154 16.61 -0.79 -10.61
C THR A 154 15.17 -0.48 -10.22
N ARG A 155 14.39 0.08 -11.16
CA ARG A 155 12.99 0.43 -10.93
C ARG A 155 12.15 -0.81 -10.60
N ASP A 156 11.49 -0.77 -9.45
CA ASP A 156 10.52 -1.76 -9.00
C ASP A 156 9.34 -1.02 -8.35
N THR A 157 8.25 -0.87 -9.08
CA THR A 157 7.07 -0.11 -8.64
C THR A 157 6.28 -0.80 -7.52
N GLU A 158 6.48 -2.09 -7.33
CA GLU A 158 5.77 -2.89 -6.32
C GLU A 158 6.53 -2.94 -4.98
N ASN A 159 7.82 -3.31 -5.05
CA ASN A 159 8.62 -3.59 -3.85
C ASN A 159 9.79 -2.63 -3.65
N GLY A 160 9.94 -1.64 -4.52
CA GLY A 160 11.04 -0.70 -4.45
C GLY A 160 10.87 0.34 -3.35
N THR A 161 11.98 0.78 -2.77
CA THR A 161 12.05 1.93 -1.86
C THR A 161 12.08 3.23 -2.65
N VAL A 162 11.31 4.23 -2.22
CA VAL A 162 11.39 5.60 -2.76
C VAL A 162 12.34 6.42 -1.90
N TYR A 163 13.39 6.95 -2.52
CA TYR A 163 14.40 7.73 -1.84
C TYR A 163 14.21 9.22 -2.12
N TYR A 164 14.20 10.01 -1.05
CA TYR A 164 14.14 11.46 -1.09
C TYR A 164 15.45 12.07 -0.61
N VAL A 165 15.92 13.07 -1.32
CA VAL A 165 16.85 14.08 -0.83
C VAL A 165 16.02 15.30 -0.50
N CYS A 166 15.97 15.68 0.79
CA CYS A 166 14.92 16.54 1.33
C CYS A 166 15.20 18.04 1.21
N GLY A 167 16.25 18.44 0.53
CA GLY A 167 16.58 19.86 0.36
C GLY A 167 17.16 20.50 1.62
N SER A 168 16.84 21.76 1.80
CA SER A 168 17.27 22.58 2.95
C SER A 168 16.08 23.29 3.58
N THR A 169 16.20 23.64 4.84
CA THR A 169 15.24 24.49 5.58
C THR A 169 15.72 25.94 5.68
N GLY A 170 16.71 26.36 4.88
CA GLY A 170 17.29 27.70 4.87
C GLY A 170 17.86 28.07 3.51
N GLU A 171 18.46 29.25 3.41
CA GLU A 171 19.00 29.82 2.16
C GLU A 171 20.11 29.00 1.48
N LYS A 172 20.72 28.03 2.19
CA LYS A 172 21.76 27.20 1.64
C LYS A 172 21.19 26.08 0.79
N SER A 173 21.15 26.27 -0.52
CA SER A 173 20.69 25.27 -1.48
C SER A 173 21.71 25.07 -2.61
N TYR A 174 21.72 23.87 -3.19
CA TYR A 174 22.58 23.53 -4.31
C TYR A 174 21.77 23.00 -5.49
N PRO A 175 22.25 23.20 -6.75
CA PRO A 175 21.63 22.56 -7.90
C PRO A 175 21.66 21.03 -7.75
N ALA A 176 20.50 20.41 -7.90
CA ALA A 176 20.44 18.96 -7.98
C ALA A 176 21.08 18.50 -9.30
N THR A 177 22.01 17.56 -9.22
CA THR A 177 22.67 16.96 -10.37
C THR A 177 22.48 15.45 -10.40
N ASN A 178 22.66 14.81 -11.54
CA ASN A 178 22.57 13.35 -11.67
C ASN A 178 23.78 12.79 -12.42
N VAL A 179 24.96 13.13 -11.97
CA VAL A 179 26.22 12.65 -12.58
C VAL A 179 26.40 11.14 -12.48
N ARG A 180 25.78 10.50 -11.50
CA ARG A 180 25.88 9.05 -11.30
C ARG A 180 24.83 8.26 -12.11
N GLY A 181 23.90 8.93 -12.79
CA GLY A 181 22.90 8.30 -13.64
C GLY A 181 21.82 7.52 -12.87
N TYR A 182 21.51 7.90 -11.65
CA TYR A 182 20.45 7.28 -10.85
C TYR A 182 19.06 7.52 -11.47
N ASP A 183 18.13 6.64 -11.22
CA ASP A 183 16.76 6.73 -11.75
C ASP A 183 15.90 7.69 -10.93
N PHE A 184 16.15 8.98 -11.04
CA PHE A 184 15.33 10.01 -10.42
C PHE A 184 14.04 10.26 -11.20
N ALA A 185 12.93 10.40 -10.47
CA ALA A 185 11.63 10.80 -11.00
C ALA A 185 11.45 12.33 -10.97
N LYS A 186 12.09 13.01 -10.02
CA LYS A 186 11.93 14.44 -9.78
C LYS A 186 13.25 15.07 -9.32
N PHE A 187 13.50 16.30 -9.79
CA PHE A 187 14.51 17.20 -9.26
C PHE A 187 13.84 18.54 -8.92
N GLY A 188 14.23 19.11 -7.79
CA GLY A 188 13.97 20.51 -7.50
C GLY A 188 14.94 21.42 -8.22
N ASN A 189 14.58 22.69 -8.39
CA ASN A 189 15.53 23.71 -8.74
C ASN A 189 16.03 24.45 -7.47
N THR A 190 16.98 25.37 -7.64
CA THR A 190 17.69 26.07 -6.54
C THR A 190 16.93 27.28 -5.98
N ASP A 191 15.70 27.53 -6.41
CA ASP A 191 14.99 28.79 -6.11
C ASP A 191 14.14 28.69 -4.83
N TYR A 192 14.45 27.73 -3.95
CA TYR A 192 13.72 27.52 -2.70
C TYR A 192 14.59 27.87 -1.50
N ASP A 193 14.09 28.76 -0.65
CA ASP A 193 14.72 29.12 0.62
C ASP A 193 14.39 28.09 1.74
N GLY A 194 13.51 27.16 1.46
CA GLY A 194 13.14 26.08 2.36
C GLY A 194 12.16 25.11 1.72
N ILE A 195 12.25 23.85 2.12
CA ILE A 195 11.35 22.77 1.67
C ILE A 195 10.86 22.02 2.88
N TYR A 196 9.56 21.72 2.92
CA TYR A 196 9.00 20.83 3.92
C TYR A 196 8.12 19.75 3.29
N PHE A 197 7.94 18.66 4.03
CA PHE A 197 7.20 17.49 3.62
C PHE A 197 5.97 17.32 4.50
N SER A 198 4.83 17.07 3.89
CA SER A 198 3.63 16.61 4.58
C SER A 198 3.41 15.15 4.24
N VAL A 199 3.25 14.31 5.26
CA VAL A 199 3.03 12.87 5.11
C VAL A 199 1.68 12.51 5.70
N ASP A 200 0.86 11.84 4.89
CA ASP A 200 -0.39 11.23 5.32
C ASP A 200 -0.32 9.72 5.10
N ALA A 201 -0.42 8.94 6.19
CA ALA A 201 -0.29 7.50 6.16
C ALA A 201 -1.50 6.83 6.80
N ASN A 202 -2.21 6.03 6.02
CA ASN A 202 -3.32 5.20 6.50
C ASN A 202 -3.06 3.71 6.24
N ALA A 203 -4.06 2.85 6.43
CA ALA A 203 -3.90 1.41 6.27
C ALA A 203 -3.57 0.96 4.83
N SER A 204 -3.87 1.77 3.83
CA SER A 204 -3.72 1.41 2.41
C SER A 204 -2.81 2.33 1.61
N GLU A 205 -2.61 3.55 2.05
CA GLU A 205 -1.87 4.58 1.32
C GLU A 205 -0.90 5.32 2.22
N PHE A 206 0.24 5.68 1.64
CA PHE A 206 1.23 6.58 2.21
C PHE A 206 1.49 7.67 1.17
N LYS A 207 1.01 8.87 1.46
CA LYS A 207 1.12 10.03 0.58
C LYS A 207 2.17 10.98 1.11
N VAL A 208 3.03 11.45 0.22
CA VAL A 208 4.03 12.47 0.49
C VAL A 208 3.78 13.66 -0.42
N ASP A 209 3.50 14.80 0.17
CA ASP A 209 3.42 16.09 -0.52
C ASP A 209 4.61 16.96 -0.11
N VAL A 210 5.26 17.57 -1.07
CA VAL A 210 6.46 18.41 -0.89
C VAL A 210 6.12 19.84 -1.23
N TYR A 211 6.44 20.77 -0.33
CA TYR A 211 6.09 22.19 -0.46
C TYR A 211 7.35 23.06 -0.33
N ASP A 212 7.34 24.22 -0.98
CA ASP A 212 8.31 25.28 -0.72
C ASP A 212 7.92 26.11 0.54
N GLN A 213 8.75 27.07 0.89
CA GLN A 213 8.54 27.99 2.03
C GLN A 213 7.25 28.84 1.92
N ASP A 214 6.74 29.04 0.72
CA ASP A 214 5.51 29.81 0.44
C ASP A 214 4.25 28.92 0.44
N GLY A 215 4.39 27.61 0.60
CA GLY A 215 3.31 26.62 0.60
C GLY A 215 2.87 26.17 -0.79
N ASN A 216 3.67 26.43 -1.82
CA ASN A 216 3.37 25.90 -3.15
C ASN A 216 3.77 24.44 -3.23
N LEU A 217 2.88 23.61 -3.79
CA LEU A 217 3.14 22.18 -4.00
C LEU A 217 4.19 21.96 -5.11
N LEU A 218 5.31 21.39 -4.74
CA LEU A 218 6.43 21.07 -5.65
C LEU A 218 6.36 19.67 -6.23
N ASP A 219 5.98 18.70 -5.41
CA ASP A 219 5.86 17.30 -5.79
C ASP A 219 4.83 16.58 -4.92
N THR A 220 4.28 15.51 -5.45
CA THR A 220 3.42 14.58 -4.72
C THR A 220 3.72 13.15 -5.16
N TYR A 221 3.71 12.23 -4.21
CA TYR A 221 3.83 10.82 -4.50
C TYR A 221 2.98 10.00 -3.52
N THR A 222 2.24 9.04 -4.05
CA THR A 222 1.45 8.11 -3.23
C THR A 222 1.90 6.69 -3.53
N LYS A 223 2.26 5.95 -2.48
CA LYS A 223 2.46 4.50 -2.52
C LYS A 223 1.24 3.84 -1.88
N SER A 224 0.67 2.87 -2.57
CA SER A 224 -0.47 2.11 -2.04
C SER A 224 -0.01 0.71 -1.66
N LYS A 225 -0.39 0.27 -0.46
CA LYS A 225 -0.25 -1.10 0.02
C LYS A 225 -1.66 -1.64 0.28
N GLY A 226 -2.29 -2.10 -0.76
CA GLY A 226 -3.58 -2.80 -0.67
C GLY A 226 -3.40 -4.29 -0.42
N GLU A 227 -4.46 -5.04 -0.67
CA GLU A 227 -4.48 -6.51 -0.65
C GLU A 227 -3.35 -7.11 -1.51
N CYS A 228 -2.91 -6.41 -2.56
CA CYS A 228 -1.83 -6.84 -3.45
C CYS A 228 -0.47 -7.00 -2.76
N ALA A 229 -0.12 -6.12 -1.82
CA ALA A 229 1.15 -6.21 -1.08
C ALA A 229 1.24 -7.44 -0.16
N ASN A 230 0.08 -8.00 0.22
CA ASN A 230 0.00 -9.24 1.00
C ASN A 230 -0.15 -10.49 0.10
N GLY A 231 0.08 -10.35 -1.21
CA GLY A 231 -0.13 -11.41 -2.19
C GLY A 231 -1.59 -11.67 -2.56
N ILE A 232 -2.52 -10.84 -2.08
CA ILE A 232 -3.95 -10.90 -2.42
C ILE A 232 -4.21 -9.96 -3.58
N HIS A 233 -4.31 -10.51 -4.77
CA HIS A 233 -4.56 -9.76 -6.00
C HIS A 233 -5.98 -9.96 -6.51
N ASP A 234 -6.61 -8.91 -7.01
CA ASP A 234 -7.87 -8.96 -7.75
C ASP A 234 -7.57 -9.16 -9.25
N TYR A 235 -7.31 -10.40 -9.61
CA TYR A 235 -6.89 -10.74 -10.96
C TYR A 235 -8.06 -10.79 -11.97
N VAL A 236 -7.76 -10.28 -13.17
CA VAL A 236 -8.57 -10.44 -14.38
C VAL A 236 -7.86 -11.37 -15.33
N TYR A 237 -8.51 -12.47 -15.70
CA TYR A 237 -7.99 -13.39 -16.70
C TYR A 237 -8.15 -12.83 -18.11
N GLN A 238 -7.06 -12.76 -18.86
CA GLN A 238 -6.99 -12.14 -20.18
C GLN A 238 -7.36 -13.07 -21.35
N GLY A 239 -7.56 -14.37 -21.09
CA GLY A 239 -7.87 -15.37 -22.12
C GLY A 239 -6.66 -16.01 -22.81
N ASP A 240 -5.46 -15.49 -22.54
CA ASP A 240 -4.19 -15.92 -23.18
C ASP A 240 -3.21 -16.60 -22.21
N GLY A 241 -3.71 -17.03 -21.05
CA GLY A 241 -2.88 -17.62 -19.99
C GLY A 241 -2.24 -16.59 -19.06
N HIS A 242 -2.66 -15.30 -19.12
CA HIS A 242 -2.19 -14.25 -18.22
C HIS A 242 -3.31 -13.71 -17.35
N LEU A 243 -2.89 -13.31 -16.14
CA LEU A 243 -3.70 -12.63 -15.14
C LEU A 243 -3.15 -11.21 -14.95
N ILE A 244 -4.01 -10.19 -14.97
CA ILE A 244 -3.64 -8.81 -14.66
C ILE A 244 -4.44 -8.36 -13.45
N CYS A 245 -3.77 -7.81 -12.45
CA CYS A 245 -4.44 -7.29 -11.26
C CYS A 245 -5.08 -5.94 -11.53
N LYS A 246 -6.37 -5.76 -11.20
CA LYS A 246 -7.09 -4.48 -11.34
C LYS A 246 -6.53 -3.35 -10.46
N LYS A 247 -5.81 -3.72 -9.37
CA LYS A 247 -5.38 -2.75 -8.36
C LYS A 247 -3.93 -2.29 -8.51
N CYS A 248 -3.06 -3.12 -9.11
CA CYS A 248 -1.63 -2.83 -9.20
C CYS A 248 -1.05 -3.02 -10.61
N ASP A 249 -1.88 -3.33 -11.61
CA ASP A 249 -1.50 -3.65 -13.00
C ASP A 249 -0.43 -4.76 -13.13
N GLY A 250 -0.08 -5.39 -12.00
CA GLY A 250 0.87 -6.50 -11.97
C GLY A 250 0.31 -7.68 -12.76
N SER A 251 1.14 -8.24 -13.65
CA SER A 251 0.77 -9.40 -14.46
C SER A 251 1.50 -10.67 -14.02
N ARG A 252 0.83 -11.80 -14.14
CA ARG A 252 1.45 -13.12 -13.99
C ARG A 252 0.85 -14.13 -14.96
N LYS A 253 1.60 -15.19 -15.23
CA LYS A 253 1.03 -16.37 -15.91
C LYS A 253 0.12 -17.14 -14.95
N VAL A 254 -0.88 -17.82 -15.51
CA VAL A 254 -1.74 -18.73 -14.74
C VAL A 254 -0.98 -19.95 -14.21
N ASP A 255 0.18 -20.28 -14.81
CA ASP A 255 0.99 -21.42 -14.42
C ASP A 255 1.30 -21.43 -12.92
N GLY A 256 0.92 -22.51 -12.24
CA GLY A 256 1.02 -22.65 -10.80
C GLY A 256 0.07 -21.78 -9.96
N TYR A 257 -0.82 -21.00 -10.58
CA TYR A 257 -1.79 -20.17 -9.84
C TYR A 257 -2.93 -21.03 -9.29
N THR A 258 -3.24 -20.82 -8.01
CA THR A 258 -4.44 -21.33 -7.35
C THR A 258 -5.18 -20.15 -6.75
N GLY A 259 -6.45 -19.97 -7.12
CA GLY A 259 -7.26 -18.84 -6.65
C GLY A 259 -8.36 -18.45 -7.62
N ILE A 260 -8.93 -17.29 -7.39
CA ILE A 260 -10.03 -16.74 -8.19
C ILE A 260 -9.53 -15.57 -9.04
N ALA A 261 -9.95 -15.55 -10.29
CA ALA A 261 -9.80 -14.39 -11.16
C ALA A 261 -11.17 -14.02 -11.77
N THR A 262 -11.29 -12.80 -12.25
CA THR A 262 -12.49 -12.33 -12.96
C THR A 262 -12.31 -12.55 -14.44
N ASN A 263 -13.34 -12.99 -15.13
CA ASN A 263 -13.37 -13.03 -16.61
C ASN A 263 -13.37 -11.58 -17.14
N LYS A 264 -12.51 -11.27 -18.11
CA LYS A 264 -12.35 -9.91 -18.66
C LYS A 264 -13.59 -9.41 -19.40
N ASP A 265 -14.38 -10.31 -20.00
CA ASP A 265 -15.46 -9.97 -20.91
C ASP A 265 -16.79 -9.72 -20.18
N ASN A 266 -17.03 -10.41 -19.06
CA ASN A 266 -18.29 -10.34 -18.31
C ASN A 266 -18.15 -10.07 -16.81
N GLY A 267 -16.94 -10.04 -16.27
CA GLY A 267 -16.67 -9.77 -14.86
C GLY A 267 -16.98 -10.91 -13.91
N LEU A 268 -17.39 -12.08 -14.41
CA LEU A 268 -17.75 -13.22 -13.57
C LEU A 268 -16.56 -14.00 -13.04
N PRO A 269 -16.66 -14.66 -11.87
CA PRO A 269 -15.59 -15.44 -11.29
C PRO A 269 -15.17 -16.64 -12.16
N MET A 270 -13.86 -16.87 -12.17
CA MET A 270 -13.19 -18.03 -12.73
C MET A 270 -12.27 -18.60 -11.65
N PHE A 271 -12.27 -19.92 -11.48
CA PHE A 271 -11.50 -20.61 -10.44
C PHE A 271 -10.36 -21.39 -11.04
N PHE A 272 -9.17 -21.29 -10.43
CA PHE A 272 -7.95 -21.93 -10.89
C PHE A 272 -7.35 -22.80 -9.79
N ALA A 273 -6.95 -24.01 -10.16
CA ALA A 273 -6.20 -24.92 -9.31
C ALA A 273 -4.87 -25.29 -9.99
N ASN A 274 -3.75 -24.82 -9.40
CA ASN A 274 -2.40 -25.11 -9.90
C ASN A 274 -2.21 -24.79 -11.41
N GLY A 275 -2.74 -23.61 -11.82
CA GLY A 275 -2.69 -23.13 -13.20
C GLY A 275 -3.78 -23.67 -14.13
N ASN A 276 -4.57 -24.65 -13.68
CA ASN A 276 -5.67 -25.20 -14.45
C ASN A 276 -6.98 -24.51 -14.11
N LEU A 277 -7.73 -24.14 -15.14
CA LEU A 277 -9.06 -23.58 -15.00
C LEU A 277 -10.06 -24.68 -14.62
N ASP A 278 -10.74 -24.51 -13.51
CA ASP A 278 -11.81 -25.41 -13.07
C ASP A 278 -13.04 -25.30 -14.00
N LYS A 279 -13.67 -26.44 -14.29
CA LYS A 279 -14.80 -26.53 -15.22
C LYS A 279 -15.83 -27.56 -14.78
N ASN A 280 -17.10 -27.29 -15.09
CA ASN A 280 -18.23 -28.18 -14.86
C ASN A 280 -18.28 -28.71 -13.42
N ARG A 281 -18.05 -27.82 -12.45
CA ARG A 281 -18.06 -28.21 -11.04
C ARG A 281 -18.49 -27.07 -10.11
N TRP A 282 -18.87 -27.45 -8.88
CA TRP A 282 -19.13 -26.52 -7.80
C TRP A 282 -17.83 -26.00 -7.20
N GLU A 283 -17.79 -24.69 -6.94
CA GLU A 283 -16.71 -23.98 -6.26
C GLU A 283 -17.25 -23.19 -5.08
N THR A 284 -16.38 -22.95 -4.09
CA THR A 284 -16.73 -22.16 -2.90
C THR A 284 -15.67 -21.09 -2.68
N ASN A 285 -16.12 -19.87 -2.45
CA ASN A 285 -15.27 -18.77 -2.01
C ASN A 285 -15.94 -18.09 -0.81
N ASP A 286 -15.22 -17.99 0.30
CA ASP A 286 -15.75 -17.57 1.58
C ASP A 286 -16.97 -18.42 1.98
N ASN A 287 -18.16 -17.82 2.05
CA ASN A 287 -19.42 -18.50 2.35
C ASN A 287 -20.33 -18.67 1.11
N ASP A 288 -19.87 -18.22 -0.06
CA ASP A 288 -20.63 -18.26 -1.30
C ASP A 288 -20.27 -19.51 -2.13
N ASN A 289 -21.27 -20.09 -2.79
CA ASN A 289 -21.08 -21.19 -3.71
C ASN A 289 -21.34 -20.71 -5.16
N TYR A 290 -20.58 -21.28 -6.08
CA TYR A 290 -20.61 -20.99 -7.50
C TYR A 290 -20.66 -22.32 -8.26
N TYR A 291 -21.22 -22.32 -9.44
CA TYR A 291 -20.99 -23.41 -10.39
C TYR A 291 -20.27 -22.86 -11.62
N VAL A 292 -19.12 -23.41 -11.95
CA VAL A 292 -18.37 -23.04 -13.15
C VAL A 292 -18.77 -23.90 -14.31
N GLY A 293 -19.08 -23.28 -15.44
CA GLY A 293 -19.50 -23.96 -16.65
C GLY A 293 -18.37 -24.63 -17.42
N GLU A 294 -18.65 -25.09 -18.65
CA GLU A 294 -17.66 -25.71 -19.54
C GLU A 294 -16.54 -24.75 -19.96
N ASP A 295 -16.85 -23.47 -20.05
CA ASP A 295 -15.89 -22.38 -20.33
C ASP A 295 -15.05 -21.98 -19.11
N GLY A 296 -15.36 -22.53 -17.92
CA GLY A 296 -14.68 -22.21 -16.65
C GLY A 296 -15.11 -20.89 -16.02
N VAL A 297 -16.22 -20.31 -16.49
CA VAL A 297 -16.81 -19.09 -15.92
C VAL A 297 -17.98 -19.47 -15.02
N ALA A 298 -18.16 -18.75 -13.91
CA ALA A 298 -19.33 -18.93 -13.05
C ALA A 298 -20.63 -18.64 -13.83
N VAL A 299 -21.60 -19.54 -13.70
CA VAL A 299 -22.90 -19.39 -14.39
C VAL A 299 -23.79 -18.40 -13.64
N THR A 300 -24.70 -17.76 -14.38
CA THR A 300 -25.70 -16.83 -13.83
C THR A 300 -27.12 -17.27 -14.23
N GLY A 301 -28.13 -16.76 -13.52
CA GLY A 301 -29.51 -17.09 -13.82
C GLY A 301 -29.87 -18.54 -13.47
N LYS A 302 -30.82 -19.13 -14.20
CA LYS A 302 -31.31 -20.50 -13.97
C LYS A 302 -30.50 -21.49 -14.79
N ASN A 303 -29.98 -22.51 -14.11
CA ASN A 303 -29.15 -23.55 -14.74
C ASN A 303 -29.58 -24.93 -14.23
N THR A 304 -29.62 -25.93 -15.13
CA THR A 304 -29.88 -27.32 -14.78
C THR A 304 -28.52 -28.04 -14.64
N ILE A 305 -28.22 -28.47 -13.43
CA ILE A 305 -26.98 -29.17 -13.07
C ILE A 305 -27.37 -30.54 -12.51
N ASP A 306 -26.84 -31.60 -13.12
CA ASP A 306 -27.19 -32.98 -12.75
C ASP A 306 -28.69 -33.27 -12.65
N GLY A 307 -29.47 -32.67 -13.57
CA GLY A 307 -30.91 -32.84 -13.65
C GLY A 307 -31.72 -32.05 -12.63
N LYS A 308 -31.07 -31.16 -11.84
CA LYS A 308 -31.73 -30.26 -10.89
C LYS A 308 -31.56 -28.80 -11.31
N GLU A 309 -32.60 -28.00 -11.10
CA GLU A 309 -32.58 -26.56 -11.39
C GLU A 309 -31.99 -25.80 -10.20
N TYR A 310 -31.02 -24.91 -10.48
CA TYR A 310 -30.41 -24.01 -9.53
C TYR A 310 -30.46 -22.57 -10.07
N THR A 311 -30.54 -21.61 -9.18
CA THR A 311 -30.53 -20.19 -9.54
C THR A 311 -29.26 -19.52 -9.00
N PHE A 312 -28.60 -18.73 -9.84
CA PHE A 312 -27.43 -17.93 -9.49
C PHE A 312 -27.75 -16.46 -9.74
N ASP A 313 -27.19 -15.55 -8.93
CA ASP A 313 -27.36 -14.11 -9.10
C ASP A 313 -26.53 -13.58 -10.27
N GLU A 314 -26.55 -12.27 -10.50
CA GLU A 314 -25.80 -11.61 -11.56
C GLU A 314 -24.27 -11.69 -11.39
N ASN A 315 -23.80 -11.99 -10.16
CA ASN A 315 -22.38 -12.17 -9.83
C ASN A 315 -21.96 -13.66 -9.85
N GLY A 316 -22.86 -14.56 -10.26
CA GLY A 316 -22.62 -16.00 -10.32
C GLY A 316 -22.75 -16.72 -8.98
N LYS A 317 -23.19 -16.06 -7.92
CA LYS A 317 -23.39 -16.67 -6.61
C LYS A 317 -24.68 -17.50 -6.58
N PHE A 318 -24.58 -18.70 -6.01
CA PHE A 318 -25.75 -19.55 -5.82
C PHE A 318 -26.73 -18.92 -4.83
N VAL A 319 -27.94 -18.69 -5.29
CA VAL A 319 -29.00 -18.05 -4.51
C VAL A 319 -29.60 -19.05 -3.53
N ARG A 320 -29.47 -18.78 -2.23
CA ARG A 320 -30.01 -19.60 -1.15
C ARG A 320 -30.30 -18.76 0.10
N GLY A 321 -31.37 -19.14 0.81
CA GLY A 321 -31.73 -18.46 2.06
C GLY A 321 -32.05 -16.97 1.89
N SER A 322 -32.59 -16.58 0.73
CA SER A 322 -32.83 -15.17 0.41
C SER A 322 -34.09 -14.95 -0.43
N PHE A 323 -34.65 -13.75 -0.31
CA PHE A 323 -35.71 -13.27 -1.18
C PHE A 323 -35.10 -12.67 -2.45
N VAL A 324 -35.64 -13.05 -3.62
CA VAL A 324 -35.16 -12.56 -4.92
C VAL A 324 -36.35 -12.06 -5.74
N GLU A 325 -36.21 -10.88 -6.33
CA GLU A 325 -37.12 -10.36 -7.34
C GLU A 325 -36.77 -10.87 -8.72
N GLU A 326 -37.75 -11.43 -9.41
CA GLU A 326 -37.60 -11.96 -10.77
C GLU A 326 -38.70 -11.43 -11.71
N VAL A 327 -38.32 -11.20 -12.96
CA VAL A 327 -39.29 -10.87 -14.01
C VAL A 327 -39.77 -12.15 -14.70
N VAL A 328 -41.05 -12.44 -14.64
CA VAL A 328 -41.66 -13.60 -15.28
C VAL A 328 -42.80 -13.16 -16.19
N LYS A 329 -43.20 -14.05 -17.13
CA LYS A 329 -44.38 -13.83 -17.96
C LYS A 329 -45.63 -14.29 -17.25
N ASP A 330 -46.63 -13.43 -17.07
CA ASP A 330 -47.95 -13.79 -16.59
C ASP A 330 -48.72 -14.70 -17.59
N LYS A 331 -49.96 -15.05 -17.23
CA LYS A 331 -50.82 -15.88 -18.09
C LYS A 331 -51.17 -15.20 -19.45
N LYS A 332 -51.06 -13.88 -19.52
CA LYS A 332 -51.31 -13.08 -20.73
C LYS A 332 -50.02 -12.78 -21.52
N GLY A 333 -48.88 -13.25 -21.05
CA GLY A 333 -47.55 -13.01 -21.68
C GLY A 333 -46.93 -11.65 -21.34
N LYS A 334 -47.47 -10.89 -20.38
CA LYS A 334 -46.95 -9.63 -19.90
C LYS A 334 -45.85 -9.89 -18.88
N ASP A 335 -44.79 -9.08 -18.88
CA ASP A 335 -43.77 -9.11 -17.86
C ASP A 335 -44.32 -8.60 -16.53
N VAL A 336 -44.12 -9.39 -15.48
CA VAL A 336 -44.47 -9.06 -14.08
C VAL A 336 -43.28 -9.39 -13.18
N THR A 337 -43.01 -8.52 -12.24
CA THR A 337 -42.00 -8.76 -11.21
C THR A 337 -42.64 -9.57 -10.08
N ILE A 338 -42.02 -10.67 -9.69
CA ILE A 338 -42.46 -11.53 -8.56
C ILE A 338 -41.29 -11.67 -7.59
N THR A 339 -41.64 -11.88 -6.31
CA THR A 339 -40.65 -12.15 -5.26
C THR A 339 -40.69 -13.64 -4.88
N ARG A 340 -39.55 -14.32 -4.94
CA ARG A 340 -39.37 -15.70 -4.49
C ARG A 340 -38.40 -15.75 -3.32
N TYR A 341 -38.57 -16.76 -2.45
CA TYR A 341 -37.58 -17.13 -1.46
C TYR A 341 -36.89 -18.41 -1.86
N TYR A 342 -35.58 -18.38 -2.03
CA TYR A 342 -34.78 -19.56 -2.31
C TYR A 342 -34.31 -20.19 -1.02
N THR A 343 -34.67 -21.44 -0.80
CA THR A 343 -34.31 -22.23 0.39
C THR A 343 -32.81 -22.54 0.40
N ALA A 344 -32.25 -22.99 1.51
CA ALA A 344 -30.88 -23.43 1.63
C ALA A 344 -30.48 -24.51 0.60
N GLY A 345 -31.45 -25.27 0.08
CA GLY A 345 -31.25 -26.26 -0.98
C GLY A 345 -31.28 -25.69 -2.41
N GLY A 346 -31.47 -24.37 -2.58
CA GLY A 346 -31.50 -23.69 -3.87
C GLY A 346 -32.81 -23.77 -4.64
N SER A 347 -33.83 -24.47 -4.11
CA SER A 347 -35.19 -24.48 -4.66
C SER A 347 -35.99 -23.33 -4.05
N TYR A 348 -36.86 -22.68 -4.83
CA TYR A 348 -37.73 -21.67 -4.26
C TYR A 348 -38.81 -22.26 -3.39
N ALA A 349 -39.21 -21.52 -2.37
CA ALA A 349 -40.23 -21.90 -1.42
C ALA A 349 -41.62 -21.98 -2.08
N LEU A 350 -42.46 -22.88 -1.60
CA LEU A 350 -43.86 -23.06 -2.01
C LEU A 350 -44.73 -23.16 -0.76
N MET A 351 -45.99 -22.74 -0.87
CA MET A 351 -46.98 -22.79 0.21
C MET A 351 -46.52 -21.95 1.42
N TRP A 352 -46.93 -22.36 2.61
CA TRP A 352 -46.57 -21.69 3.86
C TRP A 352 -45.13 -22.06 4.27
N GLN A 353 -44.33 -21.04 4.54
CA GLN A 353 -42.96 -21.18 5.04
C GLN A 353 -42.75 -20.20 6.18
N GLU A 354 -42.10 -20.64 7.22
CA GLU A 354 -41.58 -19.77 8.29
C GLU A 354 -40.13 -19.40 7.98
N ILE A 355 -39.84 -18.11 7.87
CA ILE A 355 -38.55 -17.58 7.55
C ILE A 355 -38.24 -16.45 8.53
N ASP A 356 -37.17 -16.60 9.30
CA ASP A 356 -36.73 -15.64 10.32
C ASP A 356 -37.84 -15.24 11.31
N GLY A 357 -38.65 -16.25 11.70
CA GLY A 357 -39.77 -16.08 12.66
C GLY A 357 -41.03 -15.43 12.07
N ASN A 358 -41.06 -15.17 10.78
CA ASN A 358 -42.23 -14.67 10.07
C ASN A 358 -42.84 -15.75 9.16
N LEU A 359 -44.16 -15.75 9.01
CA LEU A 359 -44.86 -16.70 8.17
C LEU A 359 -45.21 -16.10 6.81
N TYR A 360 -44.74 -16.73 5.76
CA TYR A 360 -44.93 -16.32 4.36
C TYR A 360 -45.68 -17.38 3.58
N TYR A 361 -46.50 -16.96 2.61
CA TYR A 361 -47.11 -17.87 1.66
C TYR A 361 -46.60 -17.65 0.24
N PHE A 362 -46.15 -18.73 -0.40
CA PHE A 362 -45.66 -18.75 -1.75
C PHE A 362 -46.57 -19.52 -2.68
N GLN A 363 -46.88 -18.96 -3.85
CA GLN A 363 -47.77 -19.58 -4.83
C GLN A 363 -47.21 -20.94 -5.27
N ASN A 364 -48.05 -21.97 -5.25
CA ASN A 364 -47.60 -23.35 -5.50
C ASN A 364 -47.86 -23.87 -6.91
N SER A 365 -48.41 -23.03 -7.81
CA SER A 365 -48.72 -23.41 -9.19
C SER A 365 -48.80 -22.25 -10.15
N GLY A 366 -48.77 -22.55 -11.45
CA GLY A 366 -48.87 -21.55 -12.53
C GLY A 366 -47.56 -20.94 -12.91
N LYS A 367 -47.59 -19.91 -13.79
CA LYS A 367 -46.38 -19.24 -14.31
C LYS A 367 -45.66 -18.39 -13.26
N GLU A 368 -46.34 -18.02 -12.21
CA GLU A 368 -45.83 -17.25 -11.07
C GLU A 368 -45.56 -18.15 -9.86
N MET A 369 -45.37 -19.48 -10.08
CA MET A 369 -45.07 -20.41 -9.00
C MET A 369 -43.86 -19.97 -8.17
N GLY A 370 -43.99 -20.01 -6.83
CA GLY A 370 -42.97 -19.48 -5.92
C GLY A 370 -43.10 -17.98 -5.62
N HIS A 371 -44.07 -17.27 -6.21
CA HIS A 371 -44.31 -15.86 -5.88
C HIS A 371 -44.81 -15.70 -4.47
N MET A 372 -44.18 -14.83 -3.67
CA MET A 372 -44.64 -14.45 -2.33
C MET A 372 -45.91 -13.60 -2.45
N LEU A 373 -46.98 -14.06 -1.87
CA LEU A 373 -48.22 -13.31 -1.81
C LEU A 373 -48.24 -12.43 -0.56
N SER A 374 -48.35 -11.11 -0.76
CA SER A 374 -48.60 -10.16 0.33
C SER A 374 -50.06 -10.25 0.78
N GLY A 375 -50.27 -10.43 2.09
CA GLY A 375 -51.60 -10.35 2.72
C GLY A 375 -52.05 -8.92 2.96
#